data_c149a910ba8e41d86618051482b288ac
#
_entry.id   c149a910ba8e41d86618051482b288ac
#
_cell.length_a   1.000
_cell.length_b   1.000
_cell.length_c   1.000
_cell.angle_alpha   90.00
_cell.angle_beta   90.00
_cell.angle_gamma   90.00
#
_symmetry.space_group_name_H-M   'P 1'
#
loop_
_entity.id
_entity.type
_entity.pdbx_description
1 polymer ?
#
loop_
_entity_poly.entity_id
_entity_poly.type
_entity_poly.pdbx_seq_one_letter_code
_entity_poly.pdbx_strand_id
1 'polypeptide(L)'
;MDNLKITIVQPDIVWENAEANLKKYDQLLSASEETDVIIFPEMFTTGFSMQPEKLKETMDGTSVQWMKKLAQTRNTSVVGSLIIEENGKMYNRALWVFPDGRIEMYDKHHLYTMGEETKHYVAGTSKIIVEYKGWRICPLICYDLRFPVWARNVEDYDLLIYMANWPSPRHHVWKNLLVARAIENQCYGVGVNRTGNDGSGLNYLGNSACVSPKGFANFMGEQEEIRTFEISLPDLQHFRKAFPLLNDRDQFKIMN
;
A
#
# COMPACT_ATOMS: atom_id res chain seq x y z
N MET A 1 5.72 3.37 22.67
CA MET A 1 6.69 3.62 21.56
C MET A 1 5.96 4.51 20.59
N ASP A 2 6.48 5.73 20.40
CA ASP A 2 5.70 6.77 19.71
C ASP A 2 6.11 6.96 18.25
N ASN A 3 7.22 6.34 17.82
CA ASN A 3 7.70 6.36 16.44
C ASN A 3 7.42 5.02 15.75
N LEU A 4 7.25 5.06 14.43
CA LEU A 4 7.07 3.89 13.60
C LEU A 4 8.10 3.88 12.48
N LYS A 5 8.87 2.80 12.37
CA LYS A 5 9.80 2.57 11.26
C LYS A 5 9.12 1.81 10.15
N ILE A 6 9.14 2.36 8.95
CA ILE A 6 8.47 1.83 7.76
C ILE A 6 9.49 1.60 6.68
N THR A 7 9.63 0.36 6.24
CA THR A 7 10.45 0.01 5.09
C THR A 7 9.59 -0.10 3.84
N ILE A 8 9.86 0.75 2.87
CA ILE A 8 9.25 0.71 1.53
C ILE A 8 10.11 -0.16 0.63
N VAL A 9 9.51 -1.15 0.00
CA VAL A 9 10.13 -1.95 -1.04
C VAL A 9 9.62 -1.46 -2.39
N GLN A 10 10.49 -0.84 -3.18
CA GLN A 10 10.24 -0.36 -4.54
C GLN A 10 10.92 -1.29 -5.54
N PRO A 11 10.25 -2.39 -5.96
CA PRO A 11 10.89 -3.40 -6.78
C PRO A 11 10.70 -3.15 -8.29
N ASP A 12 11.56 -3.74 -9.09
CA ASP A 12 11.25 -4.13 -10.46
C ASP A 12 10.60 -5.51 -10.45
N ILE A 13 9.29 -5.56 -10.59
CA ILE A 13 8.51 -6.81 -10.48
C ILE A 13 8.71 -7.65 -11.74
N VAL A 14 9.15 -8.88 -11.57
CA VAL A 14 9.17 -9.88 -12.64
C VAL A 14 7.74 -10.23 -13.00
N TRP A 15 7.36 -9.92 -14.25
CA TRP A 15 5.98 -10.04 -14.72
C TRP A 15 5.44 -11.46 -14.61
N GLU A 16 4.29 -11.62 -13.94
CA GLU A 16 3.53 -12.86 -13.77
C GLU A 16 4.35 -14.05 -13.23
N ASN A 17 5.34 -13.77 -12.36
CA ASN A 17 6.21 -14.81 -11.80
C ASN A 17 6.40 -14.64 -10.30
N ALA A 18 5.45 -15.20 -9.54
CA ALA A 18 5.43 -15.07 -8.08
C ALA A 18 6.68 -15.68 -7.43
N GLU A 19 7.14 -16.84 -7.87
CA GLU A 19 8.32 -17.51 -7.30
C GLU A 19 9.59 -16.66 -7.46
N ALA A 20 9.82 -16.12 -8.65
CA ALA A 20 10.97 -15.26 -8.92
C ALA A 20 10.92 -13.97 -8.07
N ASN A 21 9.73 -13.38 -7.91
CA ASN A 21 9.56 -12.18 -7.10
C ASN A 21 9.81 -12.45 -5.62
N LEU A 22 9.23 -13.50 -5.04
CA LEU A 22 9.46 -13.86 -3.64
C LEU A 22 10.94 -14.12 -3.34
N LYS A 23 11.64 -14.85 -4.22
CA LYS A 23 13.08 -15.07 -4.10
C LYS A 23 13.88 -13.77 -4.18
N LYS A 24 13.52 -12.86 -5.09
CA LYS A 24 14.11 -11.51 -5.19
C LYS A 24 13.91 -10.73 -3.90
N TYR A 25 12.73 -10.76 -3.31
CA TYR A 25 12.44 -10.03 -2.06
C TYR A 25 13.22 -10.56 -0.87
N ASP A 26 13.43 -11.89 -0.77
CA ASP A 26 14.31 -12.48 0.24
C ASP A 26 15.74 -11.92 0.13
N GLN A 27 16.25 -11.77 -1.10
CA GLN A 27 17.58 -11.21 -1.36
C GLN A 27 17.64 -9.71 -1.03
N LEU A 28 16.67 -8.92 -1.53
CA LEU A 28 16.61 -7.47 -1.28
C LEU A 28 16.51 -7.15 0.22
N LEU A 29 15.70 -7.91 0.95
CA LEU A 29 15.50 -7.70 2.38
C LEU A 29 16.64 -8.22 3.25
N SER A 30 17.56 -9.04 2.72
CA SER A 30 18.61 -9.68 3.52
C SER A 30 19.52 -8.70 4.25
N ALA A 31 19.76 -7.52 3.67
CA ALA A 31 20.58 -6.45 4.22
C ALA A 31 19.77 -5.26 4.78
N SER A 32 18.42 -5.36 4.84
CA SER A 32 17.60 -4.27 5.36
C SER A 32 17.66 -4.19 6.88
N GLU A 33 17.56 -2.98 7.40
CA GLU A 33 17.52 -2.70 8.84
C GLU A 33 16.26 -3.28 9.50
N GLU A 34 16.28 -3.35 10.84
CA GLU A 34 15.09 -3.66 11.62
C GLU A 34 14.03 -2.56 11.44
N THR A 35 12.79 -3.00 11.23
CA THR A 35 11.66 -2.13 10.93
C THR A 35 10.38 -2.65 11.56
N ASP A 36 9.40 -1.78 11.76
CA ASP A 36 8.10 -2.16 12.30
C ASP A 36 7.15 -2.67 11.21
N VAL A 37 7.26 -2.10 10.00
CA VAL A 37 6.38 -2.44 8.87
C VAL A 37 7.19 -2.50 7.58
N ILE A 38 7.04 -3.58 6.81
CA ILE A 38 7.54 -3.70 5.44
C ILE A 38 6.35 -3.59 4.49
N ILE A 39 6.44 -2.67 3.52
CA ILE A 39 5.33 -2.42 2.59
C ILE A 39 5.80 -2.69 1.16
N PHE A 40 5.07 -3.58 0.48
CA PHE A 40 5.20 -3.92 -0.93
C PHE A 40 4.16 -3.18 -1.78
N PRO A 41 4.38 -3.04 -3.09
CA PRO A 41 3.41 -2.44 -4.00
C PRO A 41 2.16 -3.31 -4.23
N GLU A 42 1.27 -2.83 -5.07
CA GLU A 42 0.08 -3.55 -5.54
C GLU A 42 0.51 -4.80 -6.34
N MET A 43 -0.19 -5.94 -6.10
CA MET A 43 0.06 -7.23 -6.78
C MET A 43 1.56 -7.54 -6.87
N PHE A 44 2.25 -7.40 -5.73
CA PHE A 44 3.71 -7.37 -5.69
C PHE A 44 4.37 -8.66 -6.16
N THR A 45 3.65 -9.77 -6.19
CA THR A 45 4.17 -11.05 -6.66
C THR A 45 3.99 -11.29 -8.17
N THR A 46 3.12 -10.54 -8.83
CA THR A 46 2.74 -10.79 -10.23
C THR A 46 2.84 -9.57 -11.13
N GLY A 47 2.78 -8.35 -10.56
CA GLY A 47 2.45 -7.14 -11.28
C GLY A 47 0.94 -7.05 -11.55
N PHE A 48 0.48 -5.89 -12.06
CA PHE A 48 -0.93 -5.59 -12.32
C PHE A 48 -1.43 -6.33 -13.55
N SER A 49 -1.77 -7.61 -13.38
CA SER A 49 -2.20 -8.50 -14.45
C SER A 49 -3.72 -8.65 -14.52
N MET A 50 -4.24 -8.75 -15.73
CA MET A 50 -5.64 -9.08 -16.02
C MET A 50 -5.82 -10.57 -16.34
N GLN A 51 -4.95 -11.43 -15.81
CA GLN A 51 -5.05 -12.90 -15.93
C GLN A 51 -5.21 -13.58 -14.56
N PRO A 52 -6.21 -13.18 -13.74
CA PRO A 52 -6.33 -13.71 -12.38
C PRO A 52 -6.51 -15.23 -12.34
N GLU A 53 -7.16 -15.83 -13.34
CA GLU A 53 -7.35 -17.28 -13.39
C GLU A 53 -6.05 -18.10 -13.37
N LYS A 54 -4.96 -17.51 -13.89
CA LYS A 54 -3.64 -18.16 -13.88
C LYS A 54 -2.84 -17.86 -12.63
N LEU A 55 -3.06 -16.67 -12.02
CA LEU A 55 -2.17 -16.07 -11.06
C LEU A 55 -2.75 -16.03 -9.65
N LYS A 56 -4.01 -16.41 -9.52
CA LYS A 56 -4.74 -16.41 -8.24
C LYS A 56 -4.10 -17.32 -7.21
N GLU A 57 -4.14 -16.84 -6.00
CA GLU A 57 -3.89 -17.65 -4.81
C GLU A 57 -5.12 -17.61 -3.90
N THR A 58 -5.21 -18.56 -2.98
CA THR A 58 -6.14 -18.49 -1.85
C THR A 58 -5.45 -17.81 -0.65
N MET A 59 -6.19 -17.58 0.42
CA MET A 59 -5.63 -17.06 1.68
C MET A 59 -4.62 -18.02 2.36
N ASP A 60 -4.48 -19.25 1.83
CA ASP A 60 -3.47 -20.22 2.24
C ASP A 60 -2.38 -20.43 1.17
N GLY A 61 -2.35 -19.57 0.14
CA GLY A 61 -1.42 -19.65 -0.97
C GLY A 61 0.04 -19.34 -0.60
N THR A 62 0.94 -19.62 -1.54
CA THR A 62 2.40 -19.51 -1.33
C THR A 62 2.83 -18.11 -0.92
N SER A 63 2.29 -17.08 -1.56
CA SER A 63 2.64 -15.68 -1.25
C SER A 63 2.16 -15.28 0.15
N VAL A 64 0.96 -15.71 0.56
CA VAL A 64 0.43 -15.44 1.90
C VAL A 64 1.28 -16.13 2.97
N GLN A 65 1.67 -17.40 2.74
CA GLN A 65 2.55 -18.14 3.65
C GLN A 65 3.93 -17.49 3.74
N TRP A 66 4.47 -16.99 2.62
CA TRP A 66 5.72 -16.25 2.60
C TRP A 66 5.62 -14.95 3.43
N MET A 67 4.54 -14.18 3.28
CA MET A 67 4.31 -12.97 4.09
C MET A 67 4.25 -13.31 5.59
N LYS A 68 3.54 -14.38 5.97
CA LYS A 68 3.47 -14.85 7.38
C LYS A 68 4.84 -15.23 7.92
N LYS A 69 5.61 -16.00 7.15
CA LYS A 69 6.97 -16.40 7.53
C LYS A 69 7.88 -15.19 7.70
N LEU A 70 7.85 -14.25 6.75
CA LEU A 70 8.64 -13.01 6.81
C LEU A 70 8.28 -12.19 8.05
N ALA A 71 6.97 -12.00 8.30
CA ALA A 71 6.47 -11.24 9.45
C ALA A 71 6.93 -11.84 10.78
N GLN A 72 6.79 -13.14 10.93
CA GLN A 72 7.20 -13.87 12.13
C GLN A 72 8.72 -13.84 12.32
N THR A 73 9.50 -14.15 11.27
CA THR A 73 10.96 -14.27 11.36
C THR A 73 11.61 -12.92 11.70
N ARG A 74 11.06 -11.82 11.18
CA ARG A 74 11.60 -10.47 11.41
C ARG A 74 10.91 -9.72 12.55
N ASN A 75 9.89 -10.29 13.16
CA ASN A 75 9.05 -9.64 14.17
C ASN A 75 8.53 -8.26 13.67
N THR A 76 8.08 -8.20 12.40
CA THR A 76 7.61 -7.00 11.69
C THR A 76 6.28 -7.26 11.02
N SER A 77 5.43 -6.24 10.83
CA SER A 77 4.26 -6.40 9.98
C SER A 77 4.65 -6.36 8.50
N VAL A 78 4.00 -7.18 7.68
CA VAL A 78 4.22 -7.24 6.22
C VAL A 78 2.93 -6.87 5.50
N VAL A 79 3.02 -5.90 4.59
CA VAL A 79 1.87 -5.33 3.88
C VAL A 79 2.11 -5.35 2.37
N GLY A 80 1.09 -5.74 1.61
CA GLY A 80 1.13 -5.75 0.15
C GLY A 80 -0.16 -6.29 -0.43
N SER A 81 -0.47 -6.06 -1.71
CA SER A 81 -1.65 -6.68 -2.29
C SER A 81 -1.32 -7.86 -3.19
N LEU A 82 -2.25 -8.79 -3.27
CA LEU A 82 -2.18 -10.03 -4.02
C LEU A 82 -3.44 -10.23 -4.84
N ILE A 83 -3.37 -11.12 -5.84
CA ILE A 83 -4.54 -11.63 -6.55
C ILE A 83 -5.09 -12.81 -5.73
N ILE A 84 -6.20 -12.59 -5.03
CA ILE A 84 -6.81 -13.61 -4.15
C ILE A 84 -8.13 -14.09 -4.73
N GLU A 85 -8.28 -15.40 -4.80
CA GLU A 85 -9.55 -16.06 -5.06
C GLU A 85 -10.22 -16.43 -3.74
N GLU A 86 -11.48 -16.04 -3.62
CA GLU A 86 -12.34 -16.44 -2.51
C GLU A 86 -13.78 -16.62 -3.01
N ASN A 87 -14.36 -17.79 -2.75
CA ASN A 87 -15.74 -18.15 -3.16
C ASN A 87 -16.01 -17.97 -4.65
N GLY A 88 -15.04 -18.31 -5.51
CA GLY A 88 -15.14 -18.19 -6.97
C GLY A 88 -15.03 -16.77 -7.51
N LYS A 89 -14.63 -15.80 -6.67
CA LYS A 89 -14.42 -14.39 -7.03
C LYS A 89 -12.95 -14.01 -6.87
N MET A 90 -12.49 -13.13 -7.75
CA MET A 90 -11.12 -12.62 -7.74
C MET A 90 -11.07 -11.24 -7.12
N TYR A 91 -10.11 -11.01 -6.25
CA TYR A 91 -9.90 -9.74 -5.57
C TYR A 91 -8.47 -9.25 -5.73
N ASN A 92 -8.30 -7.95 -5.92
CA ASN A 92 -7.05 -7.26 -5.65
C ASN A 92 -7.05 -6.93 -4.15
N ARG A 93 -6.46 -7.82 -3.34
CA ARG A 93 -6.57 -7.82 -1.88
C ARG A 93 -5.28 -7.39 -1.22
N ALA A 94 -5.30 -6.29 -0.50
CA ALA A 94 -4.24 -5.93 0.42
C ALA A 94 -4.32 -6.78 1.69
N LEU A 95 -3.19 -7.29 2.11
CA LEU A 95 -3.04 -8.03 3.36
C LEU A 95 -2.13 -7.23 4.29
N TRP A 96 -2.55 -7.08 5.52
CA TRP A 96 -1.73 -6.67 6.64
C TRP A 96 -1.46 -7.90 7.50
N VAL A 97 -0.27 -8.45 7.38
CA VAL A 97 0.16 -9.65 8.12
C VAL A 97 0.97 -9.22 9.33
N PHE A 98 0.46 -9.53 10.52
CA PHE A 98 1.13 -9.21 11.79
C PHE A 98 2.21 -10.25 12.14
N PRO A 99 3.17 -9.90 13.03
CA PRO A 99 4.19 -10.84 13.50
C PRO A 99 3.64 -12.12 14.15
N ASP A 100 2.45 -12.05 14.76
CA ASP A 100 1.75 -13.17 15.38
C ASP A 100 0.97 -14.05 14.39
N GLY A 101 1.01 -13.70 13.09
CA GLY A 101 0.33 -14.41 12.01
C GLY A 101 -1.13 -14.00 11.77
N ARG A 102 -1.70 -13.10 12.58
CA ARG A 102 -2.99 -12.47 12.29
C ARG A 102 -2.93 -11.74 10.96
N ILE A 103 -4.07 -11.69 10.26
CA ILE A 103 -4.22 -10.94 9.01
C ILE A 103 -5.44 -10.03 9.09
N GLU A 104 -5.26 -8.77 8.71
CA GLU A 104 -6.34 -7.89 8.31
C GLU A 104 -6.26 -7.65 6.81
N MET A 105 -7.41 -7.46 6.13
CA MET A 105 -7.45 -7.43 4.68
C MET A 105 -8.38 -6.33 4.17
N TYR A 106 -7.98 -5.74 3.04
CA TYR A 106 -8.74 -4.73 2.32
C TYR A 106 -8.84 -5.14 0.85
N ASP A 107 -10.04 -5.28 0.33
CA ASP A 107 -10.28 -5.47 -1.09
C ASP A 107 -10.39 -4.11 -1.78
N LYS A 108 -9.64 -3.92 -2.87
CA LYS A 108 -9.62 -2.67 -3.63
C LYS A 108 -11.03 -2.22 -3.98
N HIS A 109 -11.39 -1.00 -3.57
CA HIS A 109 -12.73 -0.46 -3.80
C HIS A 109 -12.88 0.09 -5.22
N HIS A 110 -11.95 0.93 -5.66
CA HIS A 110 -12.00 1.51 -7.00
C HIS A 110 -11.17 0.68 -7.97
N LEU A 111 -11.85 -0.18 -8.72
CA LEU A 111 -11.22 -0.93 -9.79
C LEU A 111 -10.93 -0.03 -10.99
N TYR A 112 -9.76 -0.23 -11.63
CA TYR A 112 -9.31 0.59 -12.75
C TYR A 112 -10.03 0.18 -14.05
N THR A 113 -11.15 0.83 -14.35
CA THR A 113 -12.02 0.52 -15.50
C THR A 113 -11.29 0.60 -16.85
N MET A 114 -10.42 1.60 -17.02
CA MET A 114 -9.65 1.76 -18.27
C MET A 114 -8.60 0.67 -18.48
N GLY A 115 -8.21 -0.05 -17.42
CA GLY A 115 -7.36 -1.24 -17.47
C GLY A 115 -8.15 -2.54 -17.44
N GLU A 116 -9.47 -2.47 -17.64
CA GLU A 116 -10.38 -3.62 -17.66
C GLU A 116 -10.48 -4.40 -16.32
N GLU A 117 -9.92 -3.86 -15.23
CA GLU A 117 -9.91 -4.52 -13.91
C GLU A 117 -11.32 -4.96 -13.48
N THR A 118 -12.35 -4.14 -13.79
CA THR A 118 -13.76 -4.44 -13.49
C THR A 118 -14.33 -5.68 -14.22
N LYS A 119 -13.66 -6.17 -15.24
CA LYS A 119 -14.07 -7.40 -15.94
C LYS A 119 -13.54 -8.67 -15.27
N HIS A 120 -12.52 -8.53 -14.42
CA HIS A 120 -11.75 -9.64 -13.87
C HIS A 120 -11.80 -9.72 -12.36
N TYR A 121 -12.02 -8.60 -11.67
CA TYR A 121 -11.97 -8.51 -10.21
C TYR A 121 -13.28 -7.95 -9.65
N VAL A 122 -13.54 -8.27 -8.40
CA VAL A 122 -14.69 -7.76 -7.64
C VAL A 122 -14.21 -6.64 -6.71
N ALA A 123 -14.95 -5.53 -6.69
CA ALA A 123 -14.66 -4.41 -5.81
C ALA A 123 -14.99 -4.71 -4.35
N GLY A 124 -14.14 -4.23 -3.45
CA GLY A 124 -14.42 -4.19 -2.02
C GLY A 124 -15.46 -3.11 -1.67
N THR A 125 -16.10 -3.26 -0.53
CA THR A 125 -17.20 -2.38 -0.10
C THR A 125 -16.89 -1.57 1.15
N SER A 126 -15.79 -1.85 1.84
CA SER A 126 -15.45 -1.22 3.13
C SER A 126 -13.96 -0.93 3.25
N LYS A 127 -13.63 0.19 3.86
CA LYS A 127 -12.27 0.47 4.35
C LYS A 127 -11.98 -0.31 5.63
N ILE A 128 -10.71 -0.51 5.90
CA ILE A 128 -10.24 -0.99 7.20
C ILE A 128 -9.34 0.05 7.87
N ILE A 129 -9.30 0.02 9.19
CA ILE A 129 -8.31 0.75 9.98
C ILE A 129 -7.57 -0.28 10.82
N VAL A 130 -6.30 -0.45 10.50
CA VAL A 130 -5.41 -1.37 11.23
C VAL A 130 -4.84 -0.64 12.43
N GLU A 131 -4.97 -1.25 13.62
CA GLU A 131 -4.33 -0.74 14.83
C GLU A 131 -3.02 -1.50 15.09
N TYR A 132 -1.90 -0.77 15.01
CA TYR A 132 -0.58 -1.37 15.20
C TYR A 132 0.37 -0.41 15.94
N LYS A 133 0.94 -0.88 17.05
CA LYS A 133 1.89 -0.10 17.89
C LYS A 133 1.39 1.30 18.27
N GLY A 134 0.08 1.44 18.52
CA GLY A 134 -0.55 2.72 18.88
C GLY A 134 -0.91 3.62 17.69
N TRP A 135 -0.60 3.22 16.45
CA TRP A 135 -0.97 3.91 15.23
C TRP A 135 -2.29 3.37 14.67
N ARG A 136 -3.07 4.24 14.08
CA ARG A 136 -4.26 3.92 13.29
C ARG A 136 -3.92 4.09 11.81
N ILE A 137 -3.98 3.02 11.04
CA ILE A 137 -3.41 2.94 9.69
C ILE A 137 -4.49 2.54 8.69
N CYS A 138 -4.63 3.30 7.60
CA CYS A 138 -5.57 3.04 6.52
C CYS A 138 -4.81 2.57 5.26
N PRO A 139 -4.81 1.26 4.93
CA PRO A 139 -4.23 0.76 3.69
C PRO A 139 -5.25 0.86 2.54
N LEU A 140 -4.82 1.45 1.42
CA LEU A 140 -5.57 1.57 0.17
C LEU A 140 -4.73 1.10 -1.02
N ILE A 141 -5.38 0.90 -2.18
CA ILE A 141 -4.71 0.34 -3.36
C ILE A 141 -4.83 1.29 -4.56
N CYS A 142 -3.69 1.74 -5.06
CA CYS A 142 -3.44 2.35 -6.36
C CYS A 142 -4.50 3.36 -6.81
N TYR A 143 -5.49 2.93 -7.57
CA TYR A 143 -6.52 3.79 -8.16
C TYR A 143 -7.39 4.49 -7.11
N ASP A 144 -7.50 3.93 -5.88
CA ASP A 144 -8.16 4.58 -4.75
C ASP A 144 -7.58 5.98 -4.45
N LEU A 145 -6.30 6.21 -4.79
CA LEU A 145 -5.63 7.50 -4.64
C LEU A 145 -6.36 8.64 -5.36
N ARG A 146 -7.10 8.35 -6.43
CA ARG A 146 -7.86 9.35 -7.20
C ARG A 146 -9.16 9.79 -6.55
N PHE A 147 -9.60 9.12 -5.52
CA PHE A 147 -10.93 9.29 -4.91
C PHE A 147 -10.83 9.87 -3.49
N PRO A 148 -10.82 11.22 -3.35
CA PRO A 148 -10.63 11.89 -2.06
C PRO A 148 -11.72 11.58 -1.06
N VAL A 149 -12.95 11.37 -1.52
CA VAL A 149 -14.09 11.06 -0.64
C VAL A 149 -13.89 9.72 0.06
N TRP A 150 -13.40 8.69 -0.66
CA TRP A 150 -13.09 7.38 -0.10
C TRP A 150 -11.96 7.45 0.92
N ALA A 151 -10.92 8.22 0.59
CA ALA A 151 -9.75 8.39 1.44
C ALA A 151 -9.95 9.40 2.57
N ARG A 152 -11.09 10.11 2.64
CA ARG A 152 -11.28 11.15 3.66
C ARG A 152 -11.15 10.58 5.05
N ASN A 153 -10.36 11.27 5.90
CA ASN A 153 -10.08 10.87 7.28
C ASN A 153 -11.28 11.17 8.19
N VAL A 154 -12.23 10.27 8.18
CA VAL A 154 -13.39 10.29 9.10
C VAL A 154 -13.23 9.28 10.24
N GLU A 155 -12.26 8.39 10.14
CA GLU A 155 -11.93 7.35 11.10
C GLU A 155 -10.73 7.72 12.01
N ASP A 156 -10.24 8.95 11.94
CA ASP A 156 -9.10 9.46 12.72
C ASP A 156 -7.82 8.62 12.59
N TYR A 157 -7.51 8.16 11.35
CA TYR A 157 -6.27 7.45 11.08
C TYR A 157 -5.06 8.39 11.06
N ASP A 158 -3.89 7.85 11.39
CA ASP A 158 -2.62 8.58 11.53
C ASP A 158 -1.71 8.41 10.31
N LEU A 159 -1.85 7.28 9.63
CA LEU A 159 -1.08 6.89 8.45
C LEU A 159 -2.00 6.39 7.36
N LEU A 160 -1.81 6.90 6.15
CA LEU A 160 -2.50 6.49 4.94
C LEU A 160 -1.49 5.85 3.98
N ILE A 161 -1.74 4.61 3.57
CA ILE A 161 -0.85 3.85 2.70
C ILE A 161 -1.53 3.63 1.35
N TYR A 162 -0.78 3.81 0.25
CA TYR A 162 -1.17 3.45 -1.10
C TYR A 162 -0.16 2.49 -1.72
N MET A 163 -0.57 1.26 -1.96
CA MET A 163 0.19 0.25 -2.70
C MET A 163 -0.19 0.33 -4.18
N ALA A 164 0.77 0.47 -5.10
CA ALA A 164 0.45 0.78 -6.49
C ALA A 164 1.33 0.08 -7.54
N ASN A 165 0.74 -0.10 -8.75
CA ASN A 165 1.42 -0.17 -10.02
C ASN A 165 1.03 1.10 -10.82
N TRP A 166 1.69 2.22 -10.54
CA TRP A 166 1.36 3.52 -11.12
C TRP A 166 2.31 3.87 -12.26
N PRO A 167 1.87 3.84 -13.53
CA PRO A 167 2.76 3.93 -14.67
C PRO A 167 3.24 5.35 -14.95
N SER A 168 4.40 5.44 -15.63
CA SER A 168 5.16 6.65 -15.89
C SER A 168 4.39 7.78 -16.58
N PRO A 169 3.47 7.57 -17.55
CA PRO A 169 2.74 8.66 -18.18
C PRO A 169 1.88 9.49 -17.20
N ARG A 170 1.63 8.95 -16.02
CA ARG A 170 0.81 9.60 -14.99
C ARG A 170 1.58 9.83 -13.68
N HIS A 171 2.92 9.75 -13.68
CA HIS A 171 3.73 9.86 -12.47
C HIS A 171 3.56 11.21 -11.75
N HIS A 172 3.37 12.31 -12.48
CA HIS A 172 3.12 13.62 -11.87
C HIS A 172 1.81 13.63 -11.05
N VAL A 173 0.79 12.89 -11.49
CA VAL A 173 -0.47 12.75 -10.75
C VAL A 173 -0.24 11.97 -9.45
N TRP A 174 0.56 10.88 -9.51
CA TRP A 174 0.96 10.10 -8.34
C TRP A 174 1.58 10.99 -7.26
N LYS A 175 2.59 11.77 -7.64
CA LYS A 175 3.31 12.66 -6.71
C LYS A 175 2.40 13.72 -6.09
N ASN A 176 1.60 14.38 -6.90
CA ASN A 176 0.72 15.46 -6.42
C ASN A 176 -0.41 14.94 -5.53
N LEU A 177 -1.03 13.82 -5.90
CA LEU A 177 -2.12 13.26 -5.10
C LEU A 177 -1.65 12.69 -3.77
N LEU A 178 -0.47 12.05 -3.69
CA LEU A 178 0.09 11.60 -2.40
C LEU A 178 0.25 12.76 -1.43
N VAL A 179 0.80 13.88 -1.90
CA VAL A 179 0.96 15.09 -1.08
C VAL A 179 -0.39 15.65 -0.67
N ALA A 180 -1.34 15.76 -1.60
CA ALA A 180 -2.68 16.26 -1.30
C ALA A 180 -3.39 15.40 -0.25
N ARG A 181 -3.32 14.07 -0.35
CA ARG A 181 -3.94 13.14 0.61
C ARG A 181 -3.37 13.29 2.02
N ALA A 182 -2.06 13.47 2.15
CA ALA A 182 -1.42 13.69 3.46
C ALA A 182 -1.87 15.02 4.09
N ILE A 183 -1.91 16.11 3.30
CA ILE A 183 -2.29 17.46 3.77
C ILE A 183 -3.75 17.49 4.20
N GLU A 184 -4.67 17.12 3.31
CA GLU A 184 -6.13 17.25 3.53
C GLU A 184 -6.64 16.36 4.67
N ASN A 185 -5.94 15.25 4.94
CA ASN A 185 -6.28 14.29 5.98
C ASN A 185 -5.46 14.45 7.26
N GLN A 186 -4.55 15.44 7.30
CA GLN A 186 -3.64 15.66 8.42
C GLN A 186 -3.03 14.34 8.96
N CYS A 187 -2.49 13.52 8.07
CA CYS A 187 -1.86 12.24 8.39
C CYS A 187 -0.54 12.10 7.67
N TYR A 188 0.29 11.15 8.09
CA TYR A 188 1.38 10.71 7.24
C TYR A 188 0.82 9.99 6.01
N GLY A 189 1.44 10.18 4.84
CA GLY A 189 1.13 9.49 3.60
C GLY A 189 2.31 8.61 3.18
N VAL A 190 2.06 7.35 2.86
CA VAL A 190 3.05 6.45 2.27
C VAL A 190 2.52 5.95 0.94
N GLY A 191 3.27 6.19 -0.12
CA GLY A 191 3.00 5.64 -1.44
C GLY A 191 4.08 4.64 -1.82
N VAL A 192 3.70 3.43 -2.17
CA VAL A 192 4.62 2.36 -2.59
C VAL A 192 4.31 1.97 -4.02
N ASN A 193 5.26 2.19 -4.92
CA ASN A 193 5.13 1.90 -6.34
C ASN A 193 6.25 0.96 -6.80
N ARG A 194 6.06 0.30 -7.93
CA ARG A 194 7.10 -0.48 -8.60
C ARG A 194 7.94 0.38 -9.56
N THR A 195 9.07 -0.16 -10.01
CA THR A 195 9.88 0.33 -11.13
C THR A 195 9.86 -0.64 -12.31
N GLY A 196 10.61 -0.32 -13.38
CA GLY A 196 10.82 -1.18 -14.53
C GLY A 196 9.63 -1.23 -15.50
N ASN A 197 9.53 -2.30 -16.26
CA ASN A 197 8.48 -2.50 -17.25
C ASN A 197 7.59 -3.68 -16.88
N ASP A 198 6.33 -3.64 -17.32
CA ASP A 198 5.44 -4.79 -17.24
C ASP A 198 5.36 -5.56 -18.57
N GLY A 199 4.64 -6.68 -18.58
CA GLY A 199 4.46 -7.50 -19.75
C GLY A 199 3.59 -6.87 -20.86
N SER A 200 2.90 -5.76 -20.58
CA SER A 200 2.14 -4.96 -21.54
C SER A 200 2.95 -3.82 -22.15
N GLY A 201 4.21 -3.64 -21.74
CA GLY A 201 5.10 -2.59 -22.25
C GLY A 201 4.94 -1.24 -21.53
N LEU A 202 4.19 -1.17 -20.43
CA LEU A 202 4.14 0.03 -19.61
C LEU A 202 5.40 0.14 -18.76
N ASN A 203 5.96 1.36 -18.70
CA ASN A 203 7.09 1.69 -17.85
C ASN A 203 6.62 2.31 -16.53
N TYR A 204 7.37 2.04 -15.45
CA TYR A 204 7.12 2.52 -14.10
C TYR A 204 8.36 3.20 -13.53
N LEU A 205 8.19 4.39 -13.00
CA LEU A 205 9.29 5.24 -12.49
C LEU A 205 9.44 5.16 -10.96
N GLY A 206 8.81 4.21 -10.28
CA GLY A 206 8.85 4.16 -8.83
C GLY A 206 8.30 5.44 -8.21
N ASN A 207 9.20 6.29 -7.70
CA ASN A 207 8.86 7.49 -6.93
C ASN A 207 7.91 7.16 -5.75
N SER A 208 8.18 6.04 -5.09
CA SER A 208 7.58 5.76 -3.78
C SER A 208 7.95 6.87 -2.81
N ALA A 209 7.13 7.11 -1.81
CA ALA A 209 7.37 8.25 -0.93
C ALA A 209 6.82 8.04 0.48
N CYS A 210 7.46 8.74 1.42
CA CYS A 210 6.88 9.09 2.71
C CYS A 210 6.60 10.61 2.73
N VAL A 211 5.36 10.98 3.04
CA VAL A 211 4.88 12.37 3.05
C VAL A 211 4.42 12.73 4.45
N SER A 212 4.92 13.85 4.97
CA SER A 212 4.49 14.34 6.28
C SER A 212 3.08 14.95 6.25
N PRO A 213 2.40 15.10 7.39
CA PRO A 213 1.09 15.76 7.47
C PRO A 213 1.07 17.21 6.98
N LYS A 214 2.25 17.82 6.87
CA LYS A 214 2.45 19.20 6.35
C LYS A 214 2.74 19.23 4.84
N GLY A 215 2.76 18.08 4.17
CA GLY A 215 3.01 17.97 2.73
C GLY A 215 4.48 17.90 2.33
N PHE A 216 5.43 17.83 3.28
CA PHE A 216 6.84 17.60 2.93
C PHE A 216 7.00 16.15 2.49
N ALA A 217 7.32 15.95 1.22
CA ALA A 217 7.44 14.64 0.60
C ALA A 217 8.91 14.24 0.43
N ASN A 218 9.26 13.06 0.90
CA ASN A 218 10.54 12.41 0.66
C ASN A 218 10.32 11.29 -0.37
N PHE A 219 10.55 11.60 -1.65
CA PHE A 219 10.42 10.65 -2.74
C PHE A 219 11.68 9.79 -2.90
N MET A 220 11.49 8.51 -3.15
CA MET A 220 12.53 7.62 -3.65
C MET A 220 12.84 7.95 -5.13
N GLY A 221 13.96 7.42 -5.63
CA GLY A 221 14.35 7.55 -7.03
C GLY A 221 13.51 6.69 -7.98
N GLU A 222 14.07 6.45 -9.17
CA GLU A 222 13.42 5.68 -10.25
C GLU A 222 13.94 4.25 -10.37
N GLN A 223 14.87 3.88 -9.50
CA GLN A 223 15.52 2.56 -9.50
C GLN A 223 14.89 1.62 -8.47
N GLU A 224 15.14 0.32 -8.64
CA GLU A 224 14.83 -0.67 -7.61
C GLU A 224 15.57 -0.29 -6.33
N GLU A 225 14.84 -0.11 -5.23
CA GLU A 225 15.39 0.39 -3.97
C GLU A 225 14.56 -0.08 -2.78
N ILE A 226 15.21 -0.28 -1.65
CA ILE A 226 14.57 -0.39 -0.33
C ILE A 226 14.98 0.81 0.50
N ARG A 227 14.02 1.47 1.14
CA ARG A 227 14.30 2.59 2.02
C ARG A 227 13.43 2.54 3.27
N THR A 228 14.08 2.78 4.42
CA THR A 228 13.39 2.89 5.71
C THR A 228 13.18 4.34 6.06
N PHE A 229 11.96 4.65 6.50
CA PHE A 229 11.54 5.96 7.01
C PHE A 229 11.10 5.80 8.46
N GLU A 230 11.35 6.82 9.26
CA GLU A 230 10.82 6.91 10.62
C GLU A 230 9.81 8.05 10.70
N ILE A 231 8.63 7.76 11.24
CA ILE A 231 7.55 8.73 11.45
C ILE A 231 7.20 8.82 12.92
N SER A 232 6.76 10.01 13.37
CA SER A 232 6.55 10.35 14.79
C SER A 232 5.07 10.62 15.09
N LEU A 233 4.47 9.79 15.93
CA LEU A 233 3.09 10.01 16.39
C LEU A 233 2.96 11.27 17.27
N PRO A 234 3.88 11.55 18.19
CA PRO A 234 3.86 12.81 18.95
C PRO A 234 3.89 14.05 18.07
N ASP A 235 4.70 14.07 16.99
CA ASP A 235 4.76 15.22 16.08
C ASP A 235 3.44 15.39 15.33
N LEU A 236 2.80 14.32 14.91
CA LEU A 236 1.48 14.34 14.30
C LEU A 236 0.42 14.89 15.27
N GLN A 237 0.39 14.38 16.50
CA GLN A 237 -0.55 14.82 17.53
C GLN A 237 -0.34 16.30 17.88
N HIS A 238 0.92 16.73 18.02
CA HIS A 238 1.26 18.14 18.25
C HIS A 238 0.76 19.02 17.11
N PHE A 239 0.99 18.61 15.85
CA PHE A 239 0.52 19.36 14.68
C PHE A 239 -1.00 19.43 14.62
N ARG A 240 -1.72 18.34 14.83
CA ARG A 240 -3.20 18.31 14.87
C ARG A 240 -3.77 19.19 15.99
N LYS A 241 -3.11 19.23 17.15
CA LYS A 241 -3.51 20.09 18.25
C LYS A 241 -3.29 21.57 17.95
N ALA A 242 -2.19 21.91 17.28
CA ALA A 242 -1.87 23.30 16.90
C ALA A 242 -2.74 23.80 15.74
N PHE A 243 -3.15 22.92 14.85
CA PHE A 243 -3.99 23.22 13.69
C PHE A 243 -5.08 22.17 13.51
N PRO A 244 -6.21 22.24 14.21
CA PRO A 244 -7.20 21.17 14.30
C PRO A 244 -8.17 21.14 13.10
N LEU A 245 -7.66 21.10 11.87
CA LEU A 245 -8.41 21.10 10.61
C LEU A 245 -9.48 20.00 10.53
N LEU A 246 -9.22 18.83 11.12
CA LEU A 246 -10.15 17.71 11.05
C LEU A 246 -11.46 17.96 11.84
N ASN A 247 -11.49 18.96 12.74
CA ASN A 247 -12.72 19.34 13.43
C ASN A 247 -13.73 20.02 12.47
N ASP A 248 -13.25 20.62 11.39
CA ASP A 248 -14.04 21.33 10.38
C ASP A 248 -14.42 20.45 9.19
N ARG A 249 -14.12 19.14 9.26
CA ARG A 249 -14.38 18.20 8.17
C ARG A 249 -15.88 18.00 7.95
N ASP A 250 -16.28 17.90 6.68
CA ASP A 250 -17.64 17.56 6.30
C ASP A 250 -18.05 16.18 6.80
N GLN A 251 -19.33 16.03 7.12
CA GLN A 251 -19.95 14.75 7.38
C GLN A 251 -20.67 14.29 6.12
N PHE A 252 -20.43 13.07 5.67
CA PHE A 252 -21.04 12.50 4.48
C PHE A 252 -21.21 10.98 4.63
N LYS A 253 -22.08 10.42 3.78
CA LYS A 253 -22.26 8.98 3.65
C LYS A 253 -22.03 8.58 2.20
N ILE A 254 -21.13 7.62 1.98
CA ILE A 254 -20.96 6.99 0.67
C ILE A 254 -22.11 6.02 0.49
N MET A 255 -22.85 6.19 -0.58
CA MET A 255 -23.91 5.27 -1.00
C MET A 255 -23.34 4.35 -2.09
N ASN A 256 -23.36 3.06 -1.84
CA ASN A 256 -22.93 2.01 -2.80
C ASN A 256 -24.09 1.63 -3.72
#